data_fc85b37e90cd7e279e354f01107b7f02
#
_entry.id   fc85b37e90cd7e279e354f01107b7f02
#
_cell.length_a   1.000
_cell.length_b   1.000
_cell.length_c   1.000
_cell.angle_alpha   90.00
_cell.angle_beta   90.00
_cell.angle_gamma   90.00
#
_symmetry.space_group_name_H-M   'P 1'
#
loop_
_entity.id
_entity.type
_entity.pdbx_description
1 polymer ?
#
loop_
_entity_poly.entity_id
_entity_poly.type
_entity_poly.pdbx_seq_one_letter_code
_entity_poly.pdbx_strand_id
1 'polypeptide(L)'
;VGENYGTIENCSFTGTVSGGWANGGLVGENKASGVLRGCRTGGTVDGENRTGGLVGCNLGVIEDCENAAYVNIESIDPGIDLSDLDLSFSLDLTKLSELSTANIATDTGGVAGYNAGTISAARNTATIGYPHIGYNTGGIVGRTCGQLVDCVNTGAVNGRKDVGGVAGQVEPYIEMQLNDKTTKKLQTQLNELSGLVDKAASDAEG
;
A
#
# COMPACT_ATOMS: atom_id res chain seq x y z
N VAL A 1 2.99 -16.54 0.59
CA VAL A 1 3.33 -16.49 -0.85
C VAL A 1 3.74 -15.07 -1.21
N GLY A 2 4.91 -14.87 -1.88
CA GLY A 2 5.33 -13.52 -2.32
C GLY A 2 4.43 -12.99 -3.43
N GLU A 3 4.32 -13.73 -4.53
CA GLU A 3 3.46 -13.37 -5.67
C GLU A 3 2.54 -14.54 -6.03
N ASN A 4 1.25 -14.25 -6.27
CA ASN A 4 0.27 -15.25 -6.67
C ASN A 4 -0.28 -14.95 -8.07
N TYR A 5 -0.07 -15.88 -9.01
CA TYR A 5 -0.63 -15.86 -10.36
C TYR A 5 -1.72 -16.94 -10.56
N GLY A 6 -1.94 -17.78 -9.55
CA GLY A 6 -2.85 -18.93 -9.57
C GLY A 6 -3.98 -18.80 -8.56
N THR A 7 -4.48 -19.93 -8.08
CA THR A 7 -5.55 -20.01 -7.09
C THR A 7 -5.03 -20.50 -5.75
N ILE A 8 -5.37 -19.76 -4.68
CA ILE A 8 -5.16 -20.14 -3.28
C ILE A 8 -6.56 -20.27 -2.67
N GLU A 9 -6.92 -21.47 -2.25
CA GLU A 9 -8.27 -21.77 -1.79
C GLU A 9 -8.26 -22.48 -0.45
N ASN A 10 -9.17 -22.06 0.46
CA ASN A 10 -9.37 -22.64 1.79
C ASN A 10 -8.07 -22.75 2.61
N CYS A 11 -7.15 -21.81 2.41
CA CYS A 11 -5.86 -21.78 3.12
C CYS A 11 -5.94 -20.85 4.34
N SER A 12 -5.17 -21.15 5.37
CA SER A 12 -5.07 -20.29 6.54
C SER A 12 -3.63 -20.07 6.97
N PHE A 13 -3.37 -18.91 7.56
CA PHE A 13 -2.10 -18.57 8.19
C PHE A 13 -2.36 -17.90 9.53
N THR A 14 -1.60 -18.28 10.55
CA THR A 14 -1.56 -17.61 11.85
C THR A 14 -0.12 -17.48 12.29
N GLY A 15 0.33 -16.27 12.50
CA GLY A 15 1.73 -15.97 12.85
C GLY A 15 2.06 -14.51 12.62
N THR A 16 3.34 -14.20 12.47
CA THR A 16 3.81 -12.84 12.20
C THR A 16 4.41 -12.74 10.80
N VAL A 17 4.00 -11.72 10.06
CA VAL A 17 4.63 -11.31 8.80
C VAL A 17 5.12 -9.88 8.97
N SER A 18 6.39 -9.61 8.63
CA SER A 18 6.96 -8.27 8.69
C SER A 18 7.79 -8.00 7.44
N GLY A 19 7.70 -6.79 6.90
CA GLY A 19 8.44 -6.38 5.71
C GLY A 19 8.23 -4.92 5.35
N GLY A 20 8.90 -4.43 4.30
CA GLY A 20 8.82 -3.03 3.88
C GLY A 20 7.67 -2.77 2.88
N TRP A 21 7.54 -3.60 1.86
CA TRP A 21 6.64 -3.35 0.73
C TRP A 21 5.76 -4.56 0.41
N ALA A 22 4.46 -4.32 0.15
CA ALA A 22 3.46 -5.33 -0.22
C ALA A 22 3.45 -6.53 0.73
N ASN A 23 3.07 -6.29 1.98
CA ASN A 23 3.03 -7.30 3.03
C ASN A 23 1.61 -7.80 3.24
N GLY A 24 1.42 -9.10 3.15
CA GLY A 24 0.15 -9.74 3.44
C GLY A 24 0.35 -11.05 4.20
N GLY A 25 -0.56 -11.36 5.11
CA GLY A 25 -0.49 -12.59 5.89
C GLY A 25 -0.47 -13.86 5.03
N LEU A 26 -1.14 -13.85 3.87
CA LEU A 26 -1.12 -14.95 2.91
C LEU A 26 -0.29 -14.63 1.67
N VAL A 27 -0.44 -13.43 1.10
CA VAL A 27 0.14 -13.07 -0.19
C VAL A 27 0.67 -11.66 -0.16
N GLY A 28 1.90 -11.45 -0.61
CA GLY A 28 2.45 -10.11 -0.85
C GLY A 28 1.71 -9.42 -1.99
N GLU A 29 1.78 -9.98 -3.20
CA GLU A 29 1.08 -9.45 -4.37
C GLU A 29 0.19 -10.51 -5.03
N ASN A 30 -1.10 -10.26 -5.11
CA ASN A 30 -2.05 -11.05 -5.88
C ASN A 30 -2.21 -10.45 -7.28
N LYS A 31 -1.63 -11.10 -8.27
CA LYS A 31 -1.60 -10.60 -9.66
C LYS A 31 -2.98 -10.69 -10.33
N ALA A 32 -3.15 -10.09 -11.51
CA ALA A 32 -4.43 -10.00 -12.21
C ALA A 32 -5.11 -11.37 -12.46
N SER A 33 -4.35 -12.45 -12.65
CA SER A 33 -4.86 -13.81 -12.77
C SER A 33 -5.00 -14.53 -11.42
N GLY A 34 -4.54 -13.91 -10.34
CA GLY A 34 -4.52 -14.52 -9.00
C GLY A 34 -5.90 -14.53 -8.34
N VAL A 35 -6.25 -15.62 -7.69
CA VAL A 35 -7.51 -15.79 -6.95
C VAL A 35 -7.21 -16.29 -5.55
N LEU A 36 -7.78 -15.60 -4.54
CA LEU A 36 -7.88 -16.09 -3.17
C LEU A 36 -9.34 -16.37 -2.86
N ARG A 37 -9.68 -17.55 -2.36
CA ARG A 37 -11.04 -17.94 -1.99
C ARG A 37 -11.08 -18.69 -0.67
N GLY A 38 -12.03 -18.35 0.20
CA GLY A 38 -12.27 -19.04 1.47
C GLY A 38 -11.06 -19.03 2.42
N CYS A 39 -10.17 -18.05 2.28
CA CYS A 39 -8.91 -18.01 3.02
C CYS A 39 -9.03 -17.18 4.32
N ARG A 40 -8.16 -17.48 5.29
CA ARG A 40 -8.18 -16.83 6.61
C ARG A 40 -6.78 -16.48 7.09
N THR A 41 -6.69 -15.34 7.81
CA THR A 41 -5.46 -14.93 8.49
C THR A 41 -5.70 -14.59 9.95
N GLY A 42 -4.67 -14.81 10.77
CA GLY A 42 -4.59 -14.42 12.17
C GLY A 42 -3.15 -14.10 12.57
N GLY A 43 -2.99 -13.54 13.77
CA GLY A 43 -1.67 -13.09 14.24
C GLY A 43 -1.43 -11.62 13.93
N THR A 44 -0.26 -11.26 13.38
CA THR A 44 0.16 -9.88 13.15
C THR A 44 0.80 -9.72 11.77
N VAL A 45 0.47 -8.63 11.08
CA VAL A 45 1.10 -8.24 9.81
C VAL A 45 1.58 -6.80 9.94
N ASP A 46 2.89 -6.60 9.81
CA ASP A 46 3.53 -5.29 9.92
C ASP A 46 4.28 -4.93 8.65
N GLY A 47 4.15 -3.68 8.22
CA GLY A 47 4.82 -3.20 7.03
C GLY A 47 4.70 -1.70 6.81
N GLU A 48 5.57 -1.17 5.95
CA GLU A 48 5.64 0.26 5.67
C GLU A 48 4.62 0.71 4.62
N ASN A 49 4.51 -0.07 3.53
CA ASN A 49 3.66 0.29 2.40
C ASN A 49 2.86 -0.90 1.90
N ARG A 50 1.59 -0.67 1.59
CA ARG A 50 0.65 -1.67 1.07
C ARG A 50 0.60 -2.90 1.96
N THR A 51 0.21 -2.69 3.20
CA THR A 51 0.10 -3.75 4.20
C THR A 51 -1.34 -4.16 4.39
N GLY A 52 -1.63 -5.43 4.17
CA GLY A 52 -2.96 -5.99 4.36
C GLY A 52 -2.96 -7.28 5.18
N GLY A 53 -4.00 -7.52 5.93
CA GLY A 53 -4.09 -8.74 6.74
C GLY A 53 -4.05 -10.03 5.91
N LEU A 54 -4.63 -10.02 4.72
CA LEU A 54 -4.58 -11.13 3.76
C LEU A 54 -3.55 -10.88 2.66
N VAL A 55 -3.62 -9.71 2.00
CA VAL A 55 -2.87 -9.40 0.79
C VAL A 55 -2.28 -8.00 0.88
N GLY A 56 -1.01 -7.81 0.54
CA GLY A 56 -0.40 -6.50 0.46
C GLY A 56 -0.95 -5.68 -0.71
N CYS A 57 -0.86 -6.22 -1.92
CA CYS A 57 -1.34 -5.60 -3.16
C CYS A 57 -2.23 -6.57 -3.95
N ASN A 58 -3.49 -6.22 -4.19
CA ASN A 58 -4.43 -7.02 -4.96
C ASN A 58 -4.72 -6.41 -6.32
N LEU A 59 -4.38 -7.15 -7.39
CA LEU A 59 -4.75 -6.87 -8.78
C LEU A 59 -5.75 -7.89 -9.32
N GLY A 60 -5.95 -9.01 -8.60
CA GLY A 60 -6.81 -10.13 -8.96
C GLY A 60 -8.11 -10.16 -8.16
N VAL A 61 -8.50 -11.33 -7.71
CA VAL A 61 -9.76 -11.58 -6.99
C VAL A 61 -9.50 -12.09 -5.58
N ILE A 62 -10.18 -11.48 -4.60
CA ILE A 62 -10.29 -11.97 -3.22
C ILE A 62 -11.76 -12.19 -2.94
N GLU A 63 -12.16 -13.41 -2.60
CA GLU A 63 -13.57 -13.79 -2.41
C GLU A 63 -13.73 -14.65 -1.15
N ASP A 64 -14.78 -14.35 -0.37
CA ASP A 64 -15.15 -15.12 0.84
C ASP A 64 -13.96 -15.32 1.81
N CYS A 65 -13.16 -14.30 2.01
CA CYS A 65 -11.97 -14.34 2.85
C CYS A 65 -12.14 -13.55 4.16
N GLU A 66 -11.45 -13.99 5.22
CA GLU A 66 -11.55 -13.37 6.53
C GLU A 66 -10.17 -13.00 7.09
N ASN A 67 -10.05 -11.77 7.57
CA ASN A 67 -8.92 -11.31 8.36
C ASN A 67 -9.27 -11.23 9.85
N ALA A 68 -8.48 -11.91 10.66
CA ALA A 68 -8.40 -11.77 12.10
C ALA A 68 -6.98 -11.40 12.59
N ALA A 69 -6.07 -11.09 11.67
CA ALA A 69 -4.73 -10.60 11.99
C ALA A 69 -4.76 -9.09 12.28
N TYR A 70 -4.06 -8.68 13.31
CA TYR A 70 -3.76 -7.28 13.58
C TYR A 70 -2.82 -6.73 12.51
N VAL A 71 -3.07 -5.52 12.01
CA VAL A 71 -2.26 -4.93 10.94
C VAL A 71 -1.73 -3.56 11.37
N ASN A 72 -0.41 -3.41 11.41
CA ASN A 72 0.29 -2.17 11.78
C ASN A 72 -0.23 -1.55 13.09
N ILE A 73 -0.41 -2.36 14.13
CA ILE A 73 -0.97 -1.90 15.42
C ILE A 73 0.07 -1.33 16.38
N GLU A 74 1.35 -1.49 16.08
CA GLU A 74 2.42 -0.95 16.90
C GLU A 74 2.90 0.40 16.35
N SER A 75 3.31 1.31 17.26
CA SER A 75 4.00 2.52 16.82
C SER A 75 5.34 2.11 16.24
N ILE A 76 5.61 2.53 15.00
CA ILE A 76 6.98 2.54 14.51
C ILE A 76 7.66 3.65 15.33
N ASP A 77 8.42 3.26 16.35
CA ASP A 77 9.27 4.18 17.08
C ASP A 77 10.32 4.69 16.07
N PRO A 78 10.32 5.97 15.70
CA PRO A 78 11.31 6.50 14.77
C PRO A 78 12.72 6.51 15.34
N GLY A 79 12.94 5.95 16.54
CA GLY A 79 14.25 5.91 17.18
C GLY A 79 14.79 7.29 17.56
N ILE A 80 13.92 8.28 17.68
CA ILE A 80 14.32 9.62 18.10
C ILE A 80 14.35 9.62 19.62
N ASP A 81 15.51 9.32 20.17
CA ASP A 81 15.78 9.58 21.58
C ASP A 81 15.94 11.10 21.77
N LEU A 82 14.87 11.74 22.21
CA LEU A 82 14.87 13.17 22.52
C LEU A 82 15.70 13.51 23.76
N SER A 83 16.18 12.50 24.51
CA SER A 83 17.04 12.71 25.68
C SER A 83 18.45 13.18 25.30
N ASP A 84 18.90 12.89 24.08
CA ASP A 84 20.18 13.34 23.52
C ASP A 84 20.08 14.66 22.72
N LEU A 85 18.93 15.31 22.73
CA LEU A 85 18.80 16.67 22.15
C LEU A 85 19.51 17.66 23.07
N ASP A 86 20.80 17.87 22.83
CA ASP A 86 21.53 19.02 23.38
C ASP A 86 20.88 20.32 22.83
N LEU A 87 20.11 20.98 23.68
CA LEU A 87 19.45 22.25 23.39
C LEU A 87 20.43 23.42 23.25
N SER A 88 21.73 23.17 23.15
CA SER A 88 22.71 24.18 22.75
C SER A 88 22.57 24.44 21.25
N PHE A 89 22.01 25.56 20.92
CA PHE A 89 21.55 26.12 19.65
C PHE A 89 22.60 25.99 18.52
N SER A 90 22.70 24.81 17.91
CA SER A 90 23.16 24.64 16.53
C SER A 90 22.18 23.70 15.81
N LEU A 91 21.24 24.29 15.07
CA LEU A 91 20.35 23.56 14.18
C LEU A 91 21.18 22.85 13.10
N ASP A 92 21.55 21.61 13.37
CA ASP A 92 22.12 20.75 12.33
C ASP A 92 20.98 20.31 11.40
N LEU A 93 20.84 21.04 10.29
CA LEU A 93 19.83 20.80 9.25
C LEU A 93 19.96 19.40 8.60
N THR A 94 21.11 18.72 8.77
CA THR A 94 21.29 17.35 8.28
C THR A 94 20.48 16.36 9.10
N LYS A 95 20.33 16.58 10.40
CA LYS A 95 19.46 15.75 11.26
C LYS A 95 17.97 15.97 11.00
N LEU A 96 17.57 17.15 10.51
CA LEU A 96 16.19 17.39 10.11
C LEU A 96 15.78 16.58 8.88
N SER A 97 16.71 16.28 7.97
CA SER A 97 16.44 15.43 6.82
C SER A 97 16.27 13.95 7.22
N GLU A 98 16.91 13.51 8.30
CA GLU A 98 16.73 12.17 8.86
C GLU A 98 15.36 12.02 9.57
N LEU A 99 14.86 13.09 10.19
CA LEU A 99 13.52 13.12 10.78
C LEU A 99 12.39 13.02 9.73
N SER A 100 12.65 13.44 8.49
CA SER A 100 11.65 13.39 7.41
C SER A 100 11.51 12.00 6.77
N THR A 101 12.41 11.08 7.07
CA THR A 101 12.39 9.69 6.59
C THR A 101 11.79 8.71 7.61
N ALA A 102 11.09 9.19 8.65
CA ALA A 102 10.30 8.32 9.51
C ALA A 102 9.35 7.51 8.60
N ASN A 103 9.52 6.18 8.58
CA ASN A 103 8.72 5.25 7.79
C ASN A 103 7.24 5.39 8.19
N ILE A 104 6.52 6.22 7.44
CA ILE A 104 5.10 6.44 7.68
C ILE A 104 4.38 5.32 6.96
N ALA A 105 3.72 4.45 7.72
CA ALA A 105 2.89 3.40 7.14
C ALA A 105 1.85 4.01 6.19
N THR A 106 1.77 3.50 4.96
CA THR A 106 0.80 3.93 3.96
C THR A 106 0.04 2.75 3.38
N ASP A 107 -1.22 2.97 3.00
CA ASP A 107 -2.07 1.97 2.39
C ASP A 107 -2.19 0.71 3.30
N THR A 108 -2.74 0.89 4.50
CA THR A 108 -2.96 -0.18 5.48
C THR A 108 -4.41 -0.63 5.47
N GLY A 109 -4.66 -1.92 5.27
CA GLY A 109 -6.02 -2.48 5.23
C GLY A 109 -6.16 -3.83 5.93
N GLY A 110 -7.36 -4.13 6.41
CA GLY A 110 -7.63 -5.42 7.05
C GLY A 110 -7.54 -6.58 6.08
N VAL A 111 -8.01 -6.42 4.86
CA VAL A 111 -7.96 -7.45 3.81
C VAL A 111 -6.80 -7.16 2.85
N ALA A 112 -6.73 -5.96 2.29
CA ALA A 112 -5.65 -5.59 1.38
C ALA A 112 -5.11 -4.20 1.70
N GLY A 113 -3.80 -3.99 1.56
CA GLY A 113 -3.20 -2.66 1.64
C GLY A 113 -3.64 -1.81 0.45
N TYR A 114 -3.45 -2.32 -0.76
CA TYR A 114 -3.89 -1.70 -2.01
C TYR A 114 -4.72 -2.67 -2.85
N ASN A 115 -5.80 -2.15 -3.48
CA ASN A 115 -6.64 -2.95 -4.37
C ASN A 115 -6.90 -2.24 -5.70
N ALA A 116 -6.57 -2.90 -6.80
CA ALA A 116 -6.98 -2.54 -8.16
C ALA A 116 -7.80 -3.64 -8.82
N GLY A 117 -8.01 -4.77 -8.13
CA GLY A 117 -8.84 -5.90 -8.54
C GLY A 117 -10.22 -5.89 -7.89
N THR A 118 -10.73 -7.05 -7.56
CA THR A 118 -12.02 -7.24 -6.89
C THR A 118 -11.83 -7.87 -5.51
N ILE A 119 -12.49 -7.29 -4.51
CA ILE A 119 -12.64 -7.89 -3.18
C ILE A 119 -14.15 -8.05 -2.93
N SER A 120 -14.59 -9.28 -2.71
CA SER A 120 -16.01 -9.60 -2.49
C SER A 120 -16.21 -10.52 -1.29
N ALA A 121 -17.34 -10.32 -0.59
CA ALA A 121 -17.72 -11.09 0.58
C ALA A 121 -16.59 -11.24 1.62
N ALA A 122 -15.72 -10.23 1.73
CA ALA A 122 -14.58 -10.26 2.63
C ALA A 122 -14.90 -9.62 3.99
N ARG A 123 -14.33 -10.17 5.05
CA ARG A 123 -14.54 -9.71 6.41
C ARG A 123 -13.23 -9.37 7.12
N ASN A 124 -13.26 -8.28 7.90
CA ASN A 124 -12.22 -8.00 8.89
C ASN A 124 -12.83 -7.92 10.29
N THR A 125 -12.19 -8.58 11.25
CA THR A 125 -12.59 -8.60 12.66
C THR A 125 -11.53 -8.01 13.60
N ALA A 126 -10.31 -7.82 13.11
CA ALA A 126 -9.17 -7.35 13.89
C ALA A 126 -9.00 -5.83 13.84
N THR A 127 -8.22 -5.30 14.77
CA THR A 127 -7.80 -3.90 14.78
C THR A 127 -6.77 -3.63 13.67
N ILE A 128 -6.95 -2.52 12.97
CA ILE A 128 -6.12 -2.06 11.86
C ILE A 128 -5.57 -0.68 12.18
N GLY A 129 -4.26 -0.52 12.01
CA GLY A 129 -3.53 0.72 12.18
C GLY A 129 -3.31 1.13 13.63
N TYR A 130 -2.46 2.13 13.81
CA TYR A 130 -2.10 2.71 15.09
C TYR A 130 -2.64 4.16 15.21
N PRO A 131 -3.13 4.58 16.40
CA PRO A 131 -3.65 5.94 16.58
C PRO A 131 -2.64 7.02 16.17
N HIS A 132 -3.10 7.99 15.37
CA HIS A 132 -2.34 9.15 14.92
C HIS A 132 -1.13 8.85 14.00
N ILE A 133 -0.96 7.61 13.54
CA ILE A 133 0.10 7.20 12.61
C ILE A 133 -0.53 6.56 11.36
N GLY A 134 0.11 6.76 10.21
CA GLY A 134 -0.30 6.16 8.95
C GLY A 134 -1.28 6.98 8.13
N TYR A 135 -1.26 6.72 6.83
CA TYR A 135 -2.14 7.34 5.82
C TYR A 135 -2.87 6.24 5.05
N ASN A 136 -4.09 6.55 4.57
CA ASN A 136 -4.91 5.62 3.82
C ASN A 136 -5.12 4.33 4.60
N THR A 137 -5.77 4.42 5.76
CA THR A 137 -6.05 3.26 6.62
C THR A 137 -7.52 2.88 6.53
N GLY A 138 -7.80 1.63 6.18
CA GLY A 138 -9.16 1.14 6.06
C GLY A 138 -9.38 -0.23 6.68
N GLY A 139 -10.59 -0.47 7.17
CA GLY A 139 -10.93 -1.75 7.80
C GLY A 139 -10.92 -2.94 6.83
N ILE A 140 -11.14 -2.69 5.54
CA ILE A 140 -11.03 -3.69 4.46
C ILE A 140 -9.80 -3.37 3.61
N VAL A 141 -9.69 -2.14 3.12
CA VAL A 141 -8.61 -1.78 2.21
C VAL A 141 -8.05 -0.40 2.55
N GLY A 142 -6.73 -0.27 2.53
CA GLY A 142 -6.06 1.02 2.72
C GLY A 142 -6.42 1.99 1.60
N ARG A 143 -6.10 1.64 0.36
CA ARG A 143 -6.40 2.42 -0.84
C ARG A 143 -6.92 1.53 -1.96
N THR A 144 -7.93 1.98 -2.69
CA THR A 144 -8.50 1.19 -3.80
C THR A 144 -8.89 2.05 -4.99
N CYS A 145 -8.61 1.55 -6.20
CA CYS A 145 -9.27 1.94 -7.45
C CYS A 145 -10.09 0.78 -8.05
N GLY A 146 -10.09 -0.38 -7.40
CA GLY A 146 -10.84 -1.57 -7.81
C GLY A 146 -12.23 -1.65 -7.16
N GLN A 147 -12.83 -2.82 -7.17
CA GLN A 147 -14.17 -3.07 -6.67
C GLN A 147 -14.17 -3.64 -5.25
N LEU A 148 -15.10 -3.18 -4.43
CA LEU A 148 -15.43 -3.73 -3.11
C LEU A 148 -16.92 -4.08 -3.10
N VAL A 149 -17.26 -5.33 -2.84
CA VAL A 149 -18.66 -5.83 -2.85
C VAL A 149 -18.90 -6.66 -1.60
N ASP A 150 -19.98 -6.37 -0.89
CA ASP A 150 -20.44 -7.14 0.27
C ASP A 150 -19.36 -7.34 1.36
N CYS A 151 -18.49 -6.37 1.55
CA CYS A 151 -17.40 -6.43 2.53
C CYS A 151 -17.85 -5.90 3.89
N VAL A 152 -17.41 -6.53 4.97
CA VAL A 152 -17.79 -6.18 6.35
C VAL A 152 -16.55 -5.99 7.20
N ASN A 153 -16.45 -4.82 7.85
CA ASN A 153 -15.48 -4.58 8.92
C ASN A 153 -16.18 -4.44 10.27
N THR A 154 -15.73 -5.18 11.27
CA THR A 154 -16.16 -5.08 12.66
C THR A 154 -14.99 -4.72 13.60
N GLY A 155 -13.76 -4.68 13.08
CA GLY A 155 -12.57 -4.27 13.82
C GLY A 155 -12.42 -2.76 13.95
N ALA A 156 -11.66 -2.31 14.94
CA ALA A 156 -11.28 -0.91 15.08
C ALA A 156 -10.32 -0.49 13.95
N VAL A 157 -10.42 0.76 13.50
CA VAL A 157 -9.54 1.33 12.49
C VAL A 157 -8.92 2.61 13.03
N ASN A 158 -7.60 2.69 13.04
CA ASN A 158 -6.83 3.81 13.54
C ASN A 158 -5.88 4.32 12.47
N GLY A 159 -5.55 5.60 12.51
CA GLY A 159 -4.60 6.21 11.59
C GLY A 159 -4.49 7.71 11.84
N ARG A 160 -3.68 8.38 11.04
CA ARG A 160 -3.47 9.83 11.11
C ARG A 160 -4.37 10.60 10.14
N LYS A 161 -4.48 10.10 8.89
CA LYS A 161 -5.22 10.79 7.82
C LYS A 161 -5.78 9.77 6.83
N ASP A 162 -6.92 10.10 6.23
CA ASP A 162 -7.66 9.26 5.29
C ASP A 162 -7.98 7.89 5.92
N VAL A 163 -8.72 7.94 7.06
CA VAL A 163 -9.10 6.77 7.84
C VAL A 163 -10.58 6.46 7.62
N GLY A 164 -10.87 5.26 7.17
CA GLY A 164 -12.24 4.84 6.88
C GLY A 164 -12.57 3.45 7.40
N GLY A 165 -13.80 3.24 7.86
CA GLY A 165 -14.24 1.94 8.39
C GLY A 165 -14.16 0.80 7.36
N VAL A 166 -14.23 1.10 6.05
CA VAL A 166 -14.11 0.14 4.96
C VAL A 166 -12.84 0.43 4.14
N ALA A 167 -12.73 1.63 3.58
CA ALA A 167 -11.58 2.05 2.78
C ALA A 167 -11.00 3.36 3.32
N GLY A 168 -9.69 3.51 3.36
CA GLY A 168 -9.01 4.75 3.68
C GLY A 168 -9.16 5.75 2.54
N GLN A 169 -8.85 5.33 1.31
CA GLN A 169 -8.98 6.13 0.10
C GLN A 169 -9.58 5.32 -1.05
N VAL A 170 -10.52 5.94 -1.78
CA VAL A 170 -11.06 5.39 -3.01
C VAL A 170 -10.69 6.31 -4.16
N GLU A 171 -10.01 5.78 -5.16
CA GLU A 171 -9.56 6.49 -6.35
C GLU A 171 -10.38 6.06 -7.57
N PRO A 172 -10.60 6.92 -8.59
CA PRO A 172 -11.21 6.47 -9.83
C PRO A 172 -10.27 5.48 -10.54
N TYR A 173 -10.83 4.40 -11.06
CA TYR A 173 -10.09 3.49 -11.94
C TYR A 173 -9.83 4.20 -13.27
N ILE A 174 -8.58 4.55 -13.53
CA ILE A 174 -8.14 5.15 -14.79
C ILE A 174 -7.45 4.06 -15.62
N GLU A 175 -8.16 3.42 -16.50
CA GLU A 175 -7.56 2.59 -17.53
C GLU A 175 -7.00 3.48 -18.63
N MET A 176 -5.68 3.74 -18.61
CA MET A 176 -5.02 4.36 -19.73
C MET A 176 -4.90 3.35 -20.86
N GLN A 177 -5.84 3.36 -21.79
CA GLN A 177 -5.70 2.64 -23.05
C GLN A 177 -4.67 3.37 -23.92
N LEU A 178 -3.42 2.99 -23.76
CA LEU A 178 -2.35 3.38 -24.69
C LEU A 178 -2.57 2.61 -25.99
N ASN A 179 -3.37 3.19 -26.90
CA ASN A 179 -3.45 2.67 -28.24
C ASN A 179 -2.17 2.99 -29.01
N ASP A 180 -1.88 2.23 -30.07
CA ASP A 180 -0.67 2.38 -30.90
C ASP A 180 -0.47 3.81 -31.44
N LYS A 181 -1.54 4.56 -31.66
CA LYS A 181 -1.48 5.96 -32.10
C LYS A 181 -0.97 6.89 -31.01
N THR A 182 -1.38 6.66 -29.75
CA THR A 182 -0.95 7.47 -28.60
C THR A 182 0.51 7.19 -28.29
N THR A 183 0.92 5.91 -28.34
CA THR A 183 2.32 5.50 -28.13
C THR A 183 3.24 6.08 -29.20
N LYS A 184 2.83 6.04 -30.49
CA LYS A 184 3.59 6.65 -31.57
C LYS A 184 3.68 8.16 -31.45
N LYS A 185 2.61 8.84 -31.06
CA LYS A 185 2.61 10.28 -30.83
C LYS A 185 3.55 10.68 -29.69
N LEU A 186 3.54 9.93 -28.59
CA LEU A 186 4.45 10.13 -27.46
C LEU A 186 5.92 9.94 -27.87
N GLN A 187 6.21 8.90 -28.66
CA GLN A 187 7.55 8.62 -29.19
C GLN A 187 8.03 9.77 -30.09
N THR A 188 7.16 10.30 -30.94
CA THR A 188 7.48 11.43 -31.81
C THR A 188 7.79 12.68 -31.00
N GLN A 189 6.98 12.99 -29.99
CA GLN A 189 7.20 14.15 -29.11
C GLN A 189 8.48 14.02 -28.26
N LEU A 190 8.81 12.81 -27.80
CA LEU A 190 10.07 12.53 -27.11
C LEU A 190 11.29 12.76 -28.05
N ASN A 191 11.22 12.31 -29.29
CA ASN A 191 12.28 12.51 -30.26
C ASN A 191 12.45 14.00 -30.65
N GLU A 192 11.36 14.75 -30.79
CA GLU A 192 11.36 16.19 -30.99
C GLU A 192 12.00 16.93 -29.81
N LEU A 193 11.64 16.55 -28.58
CA LEU A 193 12.21 17.12 -27.35
C LEU A 193 13.72 16.85 -27.27
N SER A 194 14.16 15.63 -27.57
CA SER A 194 15.57 15.26 -27.60
C SER A 194 16.33 16.11 -28.60
N GLY A 195 15.79 16.29 -29.80
CA GLY A 195 16.42 17.15 -30.83
C GLY A 195 16.53 18.65 -30.45
N LEU A 196 15.52 19.14 -29.68
CA LEU A 196 15.57 20.51 -29.16
C LEU A 196 16.61 20.67 -28.04
N VAL A 197 16.76 19.65 -27.19
CA VAL A 197 17.79 19.63 -26.15
C VAL A 197 19.19 19.59 -26.76
N ASP A 198 19.42 18.73 -27.77
CA ASP A 198 20.70 18.63 -28.47
C ASP A 198 21.08 19.95 -29.19
N LYS A 199 20.07 20.60 -29.78
CA LYS A 199 20.26 21.90 -30.40
C LYS A 199 20.61 23.00 -29.39
N ALA A 200 19.88 23.04 -28.27
CA ALA A 200 20.15 23.99 -27.18
C ALA A 200 21.54 23.79 -26.57
N ALA A 201 21.99 22.53 -26.43
CA ALA A 201 23.31 22.20 -25.96
C ALA A 201 24.39 22.70 -26.96
N SER A 202 24.19 22.49 -28.25
CA SER A 202 25.12 22.96 -29.31
C SER A 202 25.16 24.49 -29.42
N ASP A 203 24.03 25.17 -29.23
CA ASP A 203 23.96 26.64 -29.24
C ASP A 203 24.61 27.27 -27.99
N ALA A 204 24.75 26.50 -26.89
CA ALA A 204 25.41 26.93 -25.67
C ALA A 204 26.96 26.75 -25.69
N GLU A 205 27.47 25.91 -26.59
CA GLU A 205 28.91 25.64 -26.76
C GLU A 205 29.58 26.54 -27.81
N GLY A 206 28.85 27.31 -28.59
CA GLY A 206 29.32 28.22 -29.61
C GLY A 206 29.27 29.67 -29.17
#